data_a941bae33e36080db735fd027776d1cb
#
_entry.id   a941bae33e36080db735fd027776d1cb
#
_cell.length_a   1.000
_cell.length_b   1.000
_cell.length_c   1.000
_cell.angle_alpha   90.00
_cell.angle_beta   90.00
_cell.angle_gamma   90.00
#
_symmetry.space_group_name_H-M   'P 1'
#
loop_
_entity.id
_entity.type
_entity.pdbx_description
1 polymer ?
#
loop_
_entity_poly.entity_id
_entity_poly.type
_entity_poly.pdbx_seq_one_letter_code
_entity_poly.pdbx_strand_id
1 'polypeptide(L)'
;VRTDIVPAELGHRAFYKLLTATVVPRPIAWVSTVSADGVVNLAPHSFFTVACVDPPMIQFTSVGVKDSLRNVRATGEFVVCLAPEPLFEQINATGTDFPPDVDEFAAVGLTPEPSATVAPPRVAESPVAFECRLHQALELGDSTVVIGRVQRAAIDADAFDRDPAQGGLPRIEALRPLARLGRDQWSTIGEVREISRIRYEDWPGHYSPTARPSSNP
;
A
#
# COMPACT_ATOMS: atom_id res chain seq x y z
N VAL A 1 11.54 31.00 -4.39
CA VAL A 1 10.58 31.26 -5.50
C VAL A 1 9.81 29.99 -5.76
N ARG A 2 8.47 30.09 -5.92
CA ARG A 2 7.59 28.95 -6.28
C ARG A 2 7.13 29.13 -7.72
N THR A 3 6.87 28.02 -8.39
CA THR A 3 6.19 28.00 -9.70
C THR A 3 4.76 27.53 -9.46
N ASP A 4 3.79 28.33 -9.85
CA ASP A 4 2.38 27.98 -9.80
C ASP A 4 1.99 27.18 -11.05
N ILE A 5 1.27 26.08 -10.86
CA ILE A 5 0.88 25.18 -11.93
C ILE A 5 -0.61 24.88 -11.81
N VAL A 6 -1.35 25.17 -12.86
CA VAL A 6 -2.81 25.00 -12.94
C VAL A 6 -3.14 23.71 -13.71
N PRO A 7 -3.96 22.78 -13.16
CA PRO A 7 -4.28 21.53 -13.83
C PRO A 7 -4.86 21.70 -15.24
N ALA A 8 -5.73 22.70 -15.43
CA ALA A 8 -6.38 22.96 -16.71
C ALA A 8 -5.38 23.39 -17.81
N GLU A 9 -4.27 24.04 -17.43
CA GLU A 9 -3.24 24.51 -18.35
C GLU A 9 -2.21 23.42 -18.67
N LEU A 10 -1.81 22.65 -17.65
CA LEU A 10 -0.81 21.58 -17.82
C LEU A 10 -1.37 20.33 -18.51
N GLY A 11 -2.67 20.09 -18.36
CA GLY A 11 -3.34 18.89 -18.83
C GLY A 11 -3.25 17.71 -17.83
N HIS A 12 -4.28 16.87 -17.84
CA HIS A 12 -4.49 15.82 -16.82
C HIS A 12 -3.32 14.83 -16.71
N ARG A 13 -2.75 14.35 -17.83
CA ARG A 13 -1.65 13.38 -17.83
C ARG A 13 -0.35 13.93 -17.24
N ALA A 14 -0.03 15.20 -17.54
CA ALA A 14 1.16 15.83 -17.00
C ALA A 14 0.96 16.19 -15.53
N PHE A 15 -0.24 16.64 -15.14
CA PHE A 15 -0.56 16.93 -13.75
C PHE A 15 -0.58 15.65 -12.89
N TYR A 16 -1.06 14.52 -13.43
CA TYR A 16 -0.96 13.21 -12.77
C TYR A 16 0.51 12.85 -12.46
N LYS A 17 1.44 13.05 -13.41
CA LYS A 17 2.87 12.82 -13.17
C LYS A 17 3.42 13.71 -12.07
N LEU A 18 2.95 14.97 -11.99
CA LEU A 18 3.33 15.90 -10.93
C LEU A 18 2.81 15.43 -9.56
N LEU A 19 1.53 15.03 -9.49
CA LEU A 19 0.96 14.48 -8.26
C LEU A 19 1.73 13.25 -7.76
N THR A 20 2.02 12.31 -8.65
CA THR A 20 2.75 11.10 -8.26
C THR A 20 4.22 11.34 -7.92
N ALA A 21 4.80 12.45 -8.37
CA ALA A 21 6.16 12.87 -8.02
C ALA A 21 6.24 13.66 -6.70
N THR A 22 5.11 14.23 -6.23
CA THR A 22 5.06 15.08 -5.04
C THR A 22 4.35 14.44 -3.86
N VAL A 23 3.39 13.53 -4.12
CA VAL A 23 2.75 12.71 -3.08
C VAL A 23 3.60 11.46 -2.89
N VAL A 24 4.66 11.57 -2.10
CA VAL A 24 5.67 10.53 -1.89
C VAL A 24 6.14 10.54 -0.43
N PRO A 25 6.69 9.43 0.09
CA PRO A 25 6.69 8.09 -0.48
C PRO A 25 5.29 7.46 -0.39
N ARG A 26 4.88 6.70 -1.41
CA ARG A 26 3.61 5.98 -1.37
C ARG A 26 3.84 4.52 -1.01
N PRO A 27 3.18 4.00 0.04
CA PRO A 27 3.20 2.58 0.32
C PRO A 27 2.52 1.80 -0.81
N ILE A 28 2.84 0.52 -0.93
CA ILE A 28 2.35 -0.35 -1.99
C ILE A 28 1.46 -1.42 -1.37
N ALA A 29 0.20 -1.47 -1.79
CA ALA A 29 -0.65 -2.62 -1.59
C ALA A 29 -0.35 -3.64 -2.69
N TRP A 30 0.19 -4.79 -2.36
CA TRP A 30 0.35 -5.91 -3.27
C TRP A 30 -0.89 -6.77 -3.15
N VAL A 31 -1.84 -6.53 -4.08
CA VAL A 31 -3.23 -7.00 -3.95
C VAL A 31 -3.40 -8.32 -4.66
N SER A 32 -3.76 -9.35 -3.90
CA SER A 32 -4.18 -10.65 -4.39
C SER A 32 -5.71 -10.73 -4.45
N THR A 33 -6.22 -11.23 -5.54
CA THR A 33 -7.66 -11.46 -5.78
C THR A 33 -7.87 -12.78 -6.50
N VAL A 34 -9.12 -13.26 -6.55
CA VAL A 34 -9.52 -14.42 -7.35
C VAL A 34 -10.73 -14.03 -8.19
N SER A 35 -10.72 -14.39 -9.47
CA SER A 35 -11.87 -14.20 -10.34
C SER A 35 -13.04 -15.11 -9.96
N ALA A 36 -14.23 -14.86 -10.52
CA ALA A 36 -15.39 -15.75 -10.33
C ALA A 36 -15.14 -17.17 -10.87
N ASP A 37 -14.22 -17.31 -11.82
CA ASP A 37 -13.83 -18.59 -12.44
C ASP A 37 -12.65 -19.27 -11.69
N GLY A 38 -12.15 -18.66 -10.61
CA GLY A 38 -11.08 -19.24 -9.77
C GLY A 38 -9.67 -18.89 -10.22
N VAL A 39 -9.47 -17.99 -11.19
CA VAL A 39 -8.14 -17.53 -11.61
C VAL A 39 -7.60 -16.54 -10.58
N VAL A 40 -6.40 -16.81 -10.07
CA VAL A 40 -5.71 -15.95 -9.12
C VAL A 40 -5.08 -14.78 -9.86
N ASN A 41 -5.11 -13.59 -9.25
CA ASN A 41 -4.46 -12.39 -9.78
C ASN A 41 -3.68 -11.67 -8.66
N LEU A 42 -2.51 -11.14 -8.97
CA LEU A 42 -1.65 -10.40 -8.06
C LEU A 42 -1.11 -9.13 -8.72
N ALA A 43 -1.42 -7.97 -8.16
CA ALA A 43 -0.99 -6.69 -8.75
C ALA A 43 -0.62 -5.64 -7.69
N PRO A 44 0.43 -4.80 -7.91
CA PRO A 44 0.81 -3.73 -7.02
C PRO A 44 0.01 -2.45 -7.26
N HIS A 45 -0.52 -1.86 -6.18
CA HIS A 45 -1.22 -0.58 -6.19
C HIS A 45 -0.55 0.40 -5.24
N SER A 46 -0.05 1.54 -5.76
CA SER A 46 0.68 2.53 -4.95
C SER A 46 -0.18 3.71 -4.45
N PHE A 47 -1.48 3.71 -4.71
CA PHE A 47 -2.42 4.61 -4.05
C PHE A 47 -3.09 3.82 -2.92
N PHE A 48 -2.38 3.70 -1.79
CA PHE A 48 -2.72 2.82 -0.68
C PHE A 48 -2.55 3.52 0.67
N THR A 49 -3.47 3.31 1.60
CA THR A 49 -3.36 3.80 2.97
C THR A 49 -4.37 3.12 3.91
N VAL A 50 -4.21 3.37 5.23
CA VAL A 50 -5.24 3.08 6.24
C VAL A 50 -6.43 4.02 6.03
N ALA A 51 -7.64 3.47 6.00
CA ALA A 51 -8.88 4.22 5.76
C ALA A 51 -9.68 4.50 7.03
N CYS A 52 -9.72 3.56 7.98
CA CYS A 52 -10.50 3.68 9.22
C CYS A 52 -9.84 2.90 10.35
N VAL A 53 -10.00 3.40 11.58
CA VAL A 53 -9.45 2.76 12.79
C VAL A 53 -10.45 1.75 13.37
N ASP A 54 -11.70 2.13 13.49
CA ASP A 54 -12.78 1.29 14.01
C ASP A 54 -14.05 1.44 13.17
N PRO A 55 -14.46 0.37 12.44
CA PRO A 55 -13.74 -0.89 12.27
C PRO A 55 -12.45 -0.72 11.45
N PRO A 56 -11.46 -1.63 11.60
CA PRO A 56 -10.20 -1.50 10.90
C PRO A 56 -10.41 -1.67 9.39
N MET A 57 -10.04 -0.64 8.62
CA MET A 57 -10.15 -0.64 7.16
C MET A 57 -8.90 -0.08 6.51
N ILE A 58 -8.57 -0.63 5.35
CA ILE A 58 -7.53 -0.14 4.45
C ILE A 58 -8.15 0.16 3.08
N GLN A 59 -7.48 1.02 2.31
CA GLN A 59 -7.94 1.35 0.97
C GLN A 59 -6.80 1.34 -0.04
N PHE A 60 -7.11 0.91 -1.25
CA PHE A 60 -6.27 1.14 -2.42
C PHE A 60 -7.10 1.70 -3.57
N THR A 61 -6.43 2.36 -4.54
CA THR A 61 -7.12 2.88 -5.72
C THR A 61 -6.66 2.14 -6.97
N SER A 62 -7.62 1.65 -7.74
CA SER A 62 -7.40 1.16 -9.09
C SER A 62 -7.59 2.30 -10.09
N VAL A 63 -6.58 2.58 -10.89
CA VAL A 63 -6.69 3.49 -12.03
C VAL A 63 -7.14 2.67 -13.23
N GLY A 64 -8.35 2.96 -13.71
CA GLY A 64 -9.04 2.13 -14.69
C GLY A 64 -9.60 0.83 -14.11
N VAL A 65 -10.33 0.10 -14.96
CA VAL A 65 -10.93 -1.21 -14.60
C VAL A 65 -9.93 -2.31 -14.95
N LYS A 66 -9.14 -2.71 -13.95
CA LYS A 66 -8.16 -3.81 -14.03
C LYS A 66 -8.71 -5.08 -13.37
N ASP A 67 -7.98 -6.20 -13.49
CA ASP A 67 -8.40 -7.50 -12.95
C ASP A 67 -8.66 -7.46 -11.44
N SER A 68 -7.78 -6.84 -10.66
CA SER A 68 -7.97 -6.67 -9.22
C SER A 68 -9.33 -6.03 -8.90
N LEU A 69 -9.72 -4.94 -9.60
CA LEU A 69 -11.01 -4.28 -9.38
C LEU A 69 -12.18 -5.13 -9.83
N ARG A 70 -12.07 -5.80 -11.01
CA ARG A 70 -13.11 -6.71 -11.50
C ARG A 70 -13.37 -7.84 -10.51
N ASN A 71 -12.30 -8.47 -10.04
CA ASN A 71 -12.38 -9.60 -9.11
C ASN A 71 -12.97 -9.17 -7.76
N VAL A 72 -12.49 -8.06 -7.18
CA VAL A 72 -13.03 -7.53 -5.91
C VAL A 72 -14.52 -7.20 -6.03
N ARG A 73 -14.98 -6.63 -7.15
CA ARG A 73 -16.41 -6.37 -7.39
C ARG A 73 -17.24 -7.65 -7.51
N ALA A 74 -16.68 -8.68 -8.12
CA ALA A 74 -17.36 -9.95 -8.33
C ALA A 74 -17.42 -10.82 -7.07
N THR A 75 -16.34 -10.88 -6.30
CA THR A 75 -16.20 -11.80 -5.15
C THR A 75 -16.38 -11.13 -3.79
N GLY A 76 -16.16 -9.82 -3.70
CA GLY A 76 -16.19 -9.09 -2.45
C GLY A 76 -14.97 -9.34 -1.55
N GLU A 77 -13.92 -10.02 -2.04
CA GLU A 77 -12.79 -10.46 -1.24
C GLU A 77 -11.45 -10.11 -1.88
N PHE A 78 -10.45 -9.80 -1.06
CA PHE A 78 -9.07 -9.57 -1.50
C PHE A 78 -8.09 -9.68 -0.33
N VAL A 79 -6.82 -9.86 -0.66
CA VAL A 79 -5.72 -9.81 0.31
C VAL A 79 -4.79 -8.67 -0.08
N VAL A 80 -4.32 -7.91 0.91
CA VAL A 80 -3.24 -6.94 0.72
C VAL A 80 -2.00 -7.49 1.39
N CYS A 81 -1.00 -7.85 0.60
CA CYS A 81 0.31 -8.21 1.09
C CYS A 81 1.23 -6.98 1.12
N LEU A 82 2.15 -6.94 2.07
CA LEU A 82 3.23 -5.97 2.07
C LEU A 82 4.16 -6.26 0.89
N ALA A 83 4.68 -5.21 0.27
CA ALA A 83 5.65 -5.29 -0.82
C ALA A 83 7.07 -5.12 -0.26
N PRO A 84 7.79 -6.22 0.10
CA PRO A 84 9.10 -6.12 0.73
C PRO A 84 10.22 -5.96 -0.30
N GLU A 85 11.29 -5.29 0.08
CA GLU A 85 12.46 -5.01 -0.76
C GLU A 85 13.07 -6.25 -1.45
N PRO A 86 13.22 -7.42 -0.79
CA PRO A 86 13.80 -8.60 -1.43
C PRO A 86 13.03 -9.10 -2.66
N LEU A 87 11.76 -8.74 -2.80
CA LEU A 87 10.89 -9.14 -3.90
C LEU A 87 10.65 -8.02 -4.93
N PHE A 88 11.56 -7.03 -4.97
CA PHE A 88 11.41 -5.84 -5.82
C PHE A 88 11.10 -6.17 -7.29
N GLU A 89 11.82 -7.11 -7.87
CA GLU A 89 11.66 -7.51 -9.28
C GLU A 89 10.31 -8.20 -9.51
N GLN A 90 9.92 -9.12 -8.62
CA GLN A 90 8.64 -9.83 -8.68
C GLN A 90 7.45 -8.87 -8.52
N ILE A 91 7.54 -7.95 -7.55
CA ILE A 91 6.50 -6.92 -7.33
C ILE A 91 6.34 -6.06 -8.59
N ASN A 92 7.43 -5.63 -9.20
CA ASN A 92 7.38 -4.87 -10.44
C ASN A 92 6.80 -5.70 -11.60
N ALA A 93 7.19 -6.97 -11.71
CA ALA A 93 6.74 -7.88 -12.78
C ALA A 93 5.24 -8.18 -12.69
N THR A 94 4.67 -8.32 -11.48
CA THR A 94 3.20 -8.49 -11.30
C THR A 94 2.39 -7.23 -11.64
N GLY A 95 3.04 -6.11 -11.95
CA GLY A 95 2.42 -4.90 -12.51
C GLY A 95 2.26 -4.93 -14.03
N THR A 96 2.69 -6.00 -14.71
CA THR A 96 2.52 -6.19 -16.15
C THR A 96 1.04 -6.39 -16.49
N ASP A 97 0.60 -5.84 -17.62
CA ASP A 97 -0.77 -6.06 -18.11
C ASP A 97 -0.86 -7.47 -18.72
N PHE A 98 -0.90 -8.49 -17.86
CA PHE A 98 -1.10 -9.88 -18.28
C PHE A 98 -2.52 -10.10 -18.79
N PRO A 99 -2.75 -11.10 -19.67
CA PRO A 99 -4.08 -11.59 -19.99
C PRO A 99 -4.82 -12.06 -18.72
N PRO A 100 -6.16 -11.94 -18.66
CA PRO A 100 -6.96 -12.26 -17.46
C PRO A 100 -6.94 -13.73 -17.02
N ASP A 101 -6.46 -14.64 -17.87
CA ASP A 101 -6.30 -16.07 -17.63
C ASP A 101 -4.90 -16.47 -17.15
N VAL A 102 -4.00 -15.50 -16.98
CA VAL A 102 -2.64 -15.73 -16.46
C VAL A 102 -2.61 -15.54 -14.94
N ASP A 103 -2.06 -16.53 -14.26
CA ASP A 103 -1.75 -16.49 -12.83
C ASP A 103 -0.39 -15.81 -12.62
N GLU A 104 -0.38 -14.59 -12.06
CA GLU A 104 0.84 -13.83 -11.82
C GLU A 104 1.75 -14.49 -10.78
N PHE A 105 1.21 -15.23 -9.79
CA PHE A 105 2.05 -15.96 -8.84
C PHE A 105 2.96 -16.95 -9.58
N ALA A 106 2.35 -17.76 -10.44
CA ALA A 106 3.10 -18.73 -11.25
C ALA A 106 4.04 -18.05 -12.24
N ALA A 107 3.60 -16.95 -12.87
CA ALA A 107 4.38 -16.23 -13.88
C ALA A 107 5.69 -15.64 -13.32
N VAL A 108 5.70 -15.22 -12.04
CA VAL A 108 6.89 -14.60 -11.40
C VAL A 108 7.55 -15.49 -10.34
N GLY A 109 7.10 -16.74 -10.19
CA GLY A 109 7.70 -17.73 -9.29
C GLY A 109 7.45 -17.46 -7.81
N LEU A 110 6.25 -16.98 -7.45
CA LEU A 110 5.81 -16.77 -6.08
C LEU A 110 4.92 -17.92 -5.60
N THR A 111 4.88 -18.11 -4.27
CA THR A 111 4.12 -19.19 -3.64
C THR A 111 2.78 -18.66 -3.12
N PRO A 112 1.64 -19.12 -3.64
CA PRO A 112 0.35 -18.81 -3.05
C PRO A 112 0.16 -19.56 -1.73
N GLU A 113 -0.03 -18.83 -0.63
CA GLU A 113 -0.39 -19.39 0.68
C GLU A 113 -1.90 -19.26 0.92
N PRO A 114 -2.62 -20.33 1.32
CA PRO A 114 -4.04 -20.24 1.58
C PRO A 114 -4.39 -19.21 2.68
N SER A 115 -5.37 -18.37 2.41
CA SER A 115 -5.96 -17.46 3.39
C SER A 115 -6.88 -18.23 4.36
N ALA A 116 -7.11 -17.65 5.54
CA ALA A 116 -7.95 -18.27 6.56
C ALA A 116 -9.42 -17.79 6.51
N THR A 117 -9.69 -16.58 5.98
CA THR A 117 -11.02 -15.96 6.06
C THR A 117 -11.59 -15.50 4.71
N VAL A 118 -10.79 -15.56 3.64
CA VAL A 118 -11.15 -15.16 2.27
C VAL A 118 -10.57 -16.15 1.26
N ALA A 119 -11.10 -16.16 0.03
CA ALA A 119 -10.64 -17.07 -1.01
C ALA A 119 -9.28 -16.68 -1.65
N PRO A 120 -8.97 -15.39 -1.91
CA PRO A 120 -7.68 -15.01 -2.48
C PRO A 120 -6.51 -15.45 -1.60
N PRO A 121 -5.42 -16.03 -2.17
CA PRO A 121 -4.27 -16.45 -1.40
C PRO A 121 -3.44 -15.26 -0.94
N ARG A 122 -2.63 -15.48 0.11
CA ARG A 122 -1.52 -14.62 0.50
C ARG A 122 -0.31 -14.90 -0.37
N VAL A 123 0.65 -13.99 -0.40
CA VAL A 123 2.00 -14.25 -0.92
C VAL A 123 2.83 -14.82 0.24
N ALA A 124 3.25 -16.08 0.15
CA ALA A 124 3.98 -16.76 1.23
C ALA A 124 5.29 -16.06 1.62
N GLU A 125 5.94 -15.41 0.65
CA GLU A 125 7.20 -14.69 0.83
C GLU A 125 7.01 -13.26 1.39
N SER A 126 5.76 -12.79 1.53
CA SER A 126 5.48 -11.47 2.11
C SER A 126 5.33 -11.56 3.64
N PRO A 127 6.03 -10.73 4.41
CA PRO A 127 5.98 -10.79 5.88
C PRO A 127 4.66 -10.32 6.49
N VAL A 128 3.77 -9.70 5.69
CA VAL A 128 2.47 -9.21 6.16
C VAL A 128 1.41 -9.44 5.11
N ALA A 129 0.26 -9.98 5.53
CA ALA A 129 -0.94 -10.09 4.72
C ALA A 129 -2.19 -9.66 5.51
N PHE A 130 -3.02 -8.81 4.91
CA PHE A 130 -4.32 -8.40 5.42
C PHE A 130 -5.42 -9.03 4.58
N GLU A 131 -6.18 -9.96 5.15
CA GLU A 131 -7.36 -10.56 4.52
C GLU A 131 -8.54 -9.59 4.67
N CYS A 132 -9.14 -9.22 3.55
CA CYS A 132 -10.12 -8.15 3.50
C CYS A 132 -11.42 -8.57 2.81
N ARG A 133 -12.53 -8.03 3.30
CA ARG A 133 -13.81 -8.01 2.61
C ARG A 133 -14.12 -6.60 2.13
N LEU A 134 -14.62 -6.51 0.91
CA LEU A 134 -15.05 -5.23 0.32
C LEU A 134 -16.09 -4.56 1.21
N HIS A 135 -15.79 -3.35 1.62
CA HIS A 135 -16.75 -2.46 2.29
C HIS A 135 -17.43 -1.55 1.28
N GLN A 136 -16.65 -0.90 0.43
CA GLN A 136 -17.16 0.01 -0.59
C GLN A 136 -16.17 0.15 -1.75
N ALA A 137 -16.70 0.30 -2.95
CA ALA A 137 -15.96 0.74 -4.13
C ALA A 137 -16.52 2.10 -4.56
N LEU A 138 -15.73 3.17 -4.43
CA LEU A 138 -16.11 4.53 -4.75
C LEU A 138 -15.48 4.95 -6.07
N GLU A 139 -16.31 5.24 -7.07
CA GLU A 139 -15.86 5.70 -8.38
C GLU A 139 -15.52 7.20 -8.35
N LEU A 140 -14.34 7.55 -8.83
CA LEU A 140 -13.81 8.92 -8.91
C LEU A 140 -13.20 9.14 -10.31
N GLY A 141 -14.02 9.58 -11.25
CA GLY A 141 -13.58 9.79 -12.63
C GLY A 141 -13.09 8.50 -13.28
N ASP A 142 -11.80 8.43 -13.64
CA ASP A 142 -11.16 7.25 -14.24
C ASP A 142 -10.66 6.23 -13.20
N SER A 143 -10.84 6.50 -11.94
CA SER A 143 -10.29 5.72 -10.83
C SER A 143 -11.38 5.22 -9.89
N THR A 144 -11.11 4.11 -9.20
CA THR A 144 -12.01 3.57 -8.17
C THR A 144 -11.22 3.33 -6.88
N VAL A 145 -11.66 3.96 -5.79
CA VAL A 145 -11.16 3.67 -4.43
C VAL A 145 -11.86 2.43 -3.92
N VAL A 146 -11.09 1.40 -3.61
CA VAL A 146 -11.55 0.15 -2.99
C VAL A 146 -11.25 0.23 -1.51
N ILE A 147 -12.28 0.21 -0.68
CA ILE A 147 -12.18 0.20 0.77
C ILE A 147 -12.52 -1.20 1.26
N GLY A 148 -11.60 -1.83 1.97
CA GLY A 148 -11.77 -3.16 2.54
C GLY A 148 -11.72 -3.16 4.05
N ARG A 149 -12.65 -3.89 4.66
CA ARG A 149 -12.62 -4.19 6.08
C ARG A 149 -11.67 -5.34 6.33
N VAL A 150 -10.66 -5.12 7.17
CA VAL A 150 -9.71 -6.16 7.55
C VAL A 150 -10.41 -7.19 8.43
N GLN A 151 -10.41 -8.45 7.99
CA GLN A 151 -10.94 -9.60 8.74
C GLN A 151 -9.84 -10.27 9.56
N ARG A 152 -8.61 -10.29 9.01
CA ARG A 152 -7.46 -10.93 9.62
C ARG A 152 -6.17 -10.28 9.14
N ALA A 153 -5.21 -10.15 10.03
CA ALA A 153 -3.82 -9.86 9.73
C ALA A 153 -2.99 -11.13 10.00
N ALA A 154 -2.17 -11.53 9.03
CA ALA A 154 -1.12 -12.52 9.19
C ALA A 154 0.22 -11.80 9.06
N ILE A 155 1.07 -11.94 10.06
CA ILE A 155 2.36 -11.24 10.15
C ILE A 155 3.38 -12.26 10.64
N ASP A 156 4.57 -12.26 10.04
CA ASP A 156 5.66 -13.13 10.44
C ASP A 156 5.98 -12.96 11.94
N ALA A 157 6.04 -14.06 12.66
CA ALA A 157 6.27 -14.02 14.10
C ALA A 157 7.61 -13.35 14.46
N ASP A 158 8.64 -13.59 13.64
CA ASP A 158 9.98 -13.04 13.84
C ASP A 158 10.08 -11.54 13.51
N ALA A 159 9.04 -10.97 12.89
CA ALA A 159 9.01 -9.53 12.62
C ALA A 159 8.71 -8.70 13.86
N PHE A 160 8.08 -9.26 14.90
CA PHE A 160 7.70 -8.51 16.09
C PHE A 160 8.88 -8.20 17.01
N ASP A 161 8.82 -7.05 17.68
CA ASP A 161 9.79 -6.65 18.74
C ASP A 161 9.55 -7.44 20.05
N ARG A 162 8.31 -7.87 20.29
CA ARG A 162 7.85 -8.69 21.43
C ARG A 162 6.50 -9.32 21.09
N ASP A 163 5.98 -10.14 21.99
CA ASP A 163 4.67 -10.79 21.83
C ASP A 163 3.56 -9.76 21.51
N PRO A 164 2.86 -9.90 20.36
CA PRO A 164 1.76 -8.99 19.99
C PRO A 164 0.63 -8.98 21.04
N ALA A 165 0.40 -10.05 21.78
CA ALA A 165 -0.57 -10.08 22.89
C ALA A 165 -0.16 -9.16 24.06
N GLN A 166 1.10 -8.79 24.13
CA GLN A 166 1.68 -7.84 25.09
C GLN A 166 1.91 -6.46 24.48
N GLY A 167 1.29 -6.16 23.33
CA GLY A 167 1.41 -4.90 22.61
C GLY A 167 2.68 -4.79 21.76
N GLY A 168 3.29 -5.91 21.37
CA GLY A 168 4.39 -5.95 20.40
C GLY A 168 3.98 -5.43 19.05
N LEU A 169 4.90 -4.74 18.36
CA LEU A 169 4.69 -4.21 17.01
C LEU A 169 5.76 -4.77 16.06
N PRO A 170 5.44 -4.92 14.77
CA PRO A 170 6.43 -5.33 13.79
C PRO A 170 7.53 -4.28 13.64
N ARG A 171 8.79 -4.73 13.65
CA ARG A 171 9.95 -3.88 13.43
C ARG A 171 10.08 -3.54 11.95
N ILE A 172 10.26 -2.26 11.65
CA ILE A 172 10.33 -1.79 10.26
C ILE A 172 11.51 -2.43 9.48
N GLU A 173 12.61 -2.72 10.18
CA GLU A 173 13.79 -3.37 9.62
C GLU A 173 13.53 -4.84 9.22
N ALA A 174 12.60 -5.50 9.91
CA ALA A 174 12.16 -6.85 9.55
C ALA A 174 11.18 -6.84 8.37
N LEU A 175 10.32 -5.84 8.29
CA LEU A 175 9.33 -5.69 7.21
C LEU A 175 9.95 -5.25 5.88
N ARG A 176 10.97 -4.41 5.89
CA ARG A 176 11.68 -3.87 4.72
C ARG A 176 10.74 -3.40 3.59
N PRO A 177 9.73 -2.55 3.86
CA PRO A 177 8.76 -2.17 2.86
C PRO A 177 9.36 -1.31 1.75
N LEU A 178 8.89 -1.54 0.52
CA LEU A 178 9.14 -0.68 -0.62
C LEU A 178 8.09 0.45 -0.68
N ALA A 179 8.51 1.58 -1.23
CA ALA A 179 7.64 2.69 -1.56
C ALA A 179 7.80 3.13 -3.01
N ARG A 180 6.71 3.56 -3.62
CA ARG A 180 6.68 4.14 -4.97
C ARG A 180 6.92 5.64 -4.89
N LEU A 181 7.79 6.14 -5.76
CA LEU A 181 8.06 7.57 -5.96
C LEU A 181 7.47 8.05 -7.29
N GLY A 182 7.99 9.15 -7.83
CA GLY A 182 7.61 9.62 -9.16
C GLY A 182 8.24 8.80 -10.27
N ARG A 183 7.65 8.81 -11.46
CA ARG A 183 8.12 8.07 -12.64
C ARG A 183 8.27 6.57 -12.32
N ASP A 184 9.43 5.99 -12.65
CA ASP A 184 9.76 4.59 -12.40
C ASP A 184 10.62 4.39 -11.13
N GLN A 185 10.64 5.39 -10.26
CA GLN A 185 11.47 5.40 -9.06
C GLN A 185 10.74 4.70 -7.90
N TRP A 186 11.53 3.99 -7.12
CA TRP A 186 11.16 3.32 -5.89
C TRP A 186 12.13 3.71 -4.78
N SER A 187 11.76 3.50 -3.54
CA SER A 187 12.66 3.66 -2.40
C SER A 187 12.40 2.59 -1.34
N THR A 188 13.41 2.34 -0.55
CA THR A 188 13.32 1.64 0.73
C THR A 188 13.08 2.66 1.84
N ILE A 189 12.84 2.18 3.07
CA ILE A 189 12.84 3.04 4.25
C ILE A 189 14.29 3.46 4.53
N GLY A 190 14.50 4.78 4.61
CA GLY A 190 15.78 5.37 5.00
C GLY A 190 15.95 5.45 6.52
N GLU A 191 16.55 6.55 7.00
CA GLU A 191 16.73 6.80 8.44
C GLU A 191 15.39 6.85 9.17
N VAL A 192 15.21 6.01 10.18
CA VAL A 192 14.04 6.04 11.05
C VAL A 192 14.27 7.03 12.16
N ARG A 193 13.36 7.98 12.34
CA ARG A 193 13.39 8.97 13.40
C ARG A 193 12.19 8.82 14.30
N GLU A 194 12.39 8.96 15.59
CA GLU A 194 11.36 8.87 16.61
C GLU A 194 11.19 10.22 17.31
N ILE A 195 9.95 10.66 17.47
CA ILE A 195 9.60 11.83 18.26
C ILE A 195 8.19 11.66 18.85
N SER A 196 8.06 11.90 20.14
CA SER A 196 6.77 11.84 20.81
C SER A 196 5.88 13.04 20.41
N ARG A 197 4.60 12.78 20.22
CA ARG A 197 3.63 13.84 19.96
C ARG A 197 3.51 14.76 21.17
N ILE A 198 3.69 16.06 20.94
CA ILE A 198 3.55 17.09 21.97
C ILE A 198 2.06 17.24 22.34
N ARG A 199 1.71 17.19 23.63
CA ARG A 199 0.37 17.49 24.12
C ARG A 199 0.16 19.00 24.21
N TYR A 200 -1.07 19.46 24.11
CA TYR A 200 -1.38 20.89 24.20
C TYR A 200 -0.96 21.51 25.53
N GLU A 201 -1.08 20.77 26.63
CA GLU A 201 -0.66 21.20 27.98
C GLU A 201 0.85 21.46 28.09
N ASP A 202 1.66 20.74 27.28
CA ASP A 202 3.13 20.85 27.23
C ASP A 202 3.59 21.87 26.16
N TRP A 203 2.67 22.42 25.37
CA TRP A 203 3.00 23.31 24.26
C TRP A 203 3.68 24.63 24.69
N PRO A 204 3.25 25.34 25.78
CA PRO A 204 3.92 26.55 26.25
C PRO A 204 5.34 26.23 26.71
N GLY A 205 6.34 26.68 25.97
CA GLY A 205 7.77 26.50 26.26
C GLY A 205 8.43 25.31 25.54
N HIS A 206 7.66 24.47 24.83
CA HIS A 206 8.22 23.34 24.09
C HIS A 206 8.80 23.76 22.72
N TYR A 207 8.28 24.80 22.10
CA TYR A 207 8.72 25.28 20.80
C TYR A 207 8.94 26.79 20.81
N SER A 208 10.17 27.22 20.49
CA SER A 208 10.49 28.65 20.32
C SER A 208 10.39 29.03 18.84
N PRO A 209 9.48 29.93 18.43
CA PRO A 209 9.32 30.34 17.04
C PRO A 209 10.55 31.02 16.41
N THR A 210 11.52 31.40 17.24
CA THR A 210 12.72 32.13 16.81
C THR A 210 13.89 31.23 16.35
N ALA A 211 13.82 29.93 16.60
CA ALA A 211 14.81 29.00 16.09
C ALA A 211 14.44 28.54 14.66
N ARG A 212 14.75 29.34 13.64
CA ARG A 212 14.79 28.81 12.27
C ARG A 212 15.90 27.75 12.21
N PRO A 213 15.64 26.53 11.69
CA PRO A 213 16.73 25.61 11.41
C PRO A 213 17.70 26.33 10.47
N SER A 214 18.96 26.39 10.87
CA SER A 214 20.03 26.88 10.02
C SER A 214 19.99 26.10 8.72
N SER A 215 19.81 26.80 7.59
CA SER A 215 20.05 26.24 6.28
C SER A 215 21.48 25.74 6.23
N ASN A 216 21.66 24.44 6.36
CA ASN A 216 22.97 23.84 6.07
C ASN A 216 23.15 23.81 4.55
N PRO A 217 24.34 24.14 4.05
CA PRO A 217 24.69 24.32 2.66
C PRO A 217 24.58 23.04 1.83
#